data_1d5b5a7d0fdf8f439b4c334f91ce92b3
#
_entry.id   1d5b5a7d0fdf8f439b4c334f91ce92b3
#
_cell.length_a   1.000
_cell.length_b   1.000
_cell.length_c   1.000
_cell.angle_alpha   90.00
_cell.angle_beta   90.00
_cell.angle_gamma   90.00
#
_symmetry.space_group_name_H-M   'P 1'
#
loop_
_entity.id
_entity.type
_entity.pdbx_description
1 polymer ?
#
loop_
_entity_poly.entity_id
_entity_poly.type
_entity_poly.pdbx_seq_one_letter_code
_entity_poly.pdbx_strand_id
1 'polypeptide(L)'
;MNVSLKAKGISLTDAIKAAVEQKLAVLDKKVTKFGPSVNAEVEVGRTTKHHKKGELYRAEVHVRLPGKLVYAEALNKDLYAAIGAAVREAGAQISSYKGLRAEDRRTAKKTKGGRESA
;
A
#
# COMPACT_ATOMS: atom_id res chain seq x y z
N MET A 1 -3.87 5.52 -10.96
CA MET A 1 -3.42 5.86 -9.60
C MET A 1 -2.42 6.99 -9.68
N ASN A 2 -2.64 8.00 -8.87
CA ASN A 2 -1.72 9.13 -8.79
C ASN A 2 -0.69 8.84 -7.71
N VAL A 3 0.59 9.08 -8.01
CA VAL A 3 1.67 8.70 -7.11
C VAL A 3 2.46 9.93 -6.69
N SER A 4 2.73 10.04 -5.40
CA SER A 4 3.59 11.05 -4.82
C SER A 4 4.70 10.34 -4.04
N LEU A 5 5.94 10.76 -4.24
CA LEU A 5 7.09 10.12 -3.61
C LEU A 5 7.92 11.17 -2.88
N LYS A 6 8.22 10.90 -1.62
CA LYS A 6 9.01 11.79 -0.78
C LYS A 6 10.17 11.02 -0.15
N ALA A 7 11.25 11.73 0.09
CA ALA A 7 12.41 11.17 0.80
C ALA A 7 12.74 12.06 2.00
N LYS A 8 13.10 11.45 3.11
CA LYS A 8 13.38 12.15 4.35
C LYS A 8 14.71 11.65 4.90
N GLY A 9 15.68 12.55 5.00
CA GLY A 9 17.00 12.20 5.51
C GLY A 9 17.86 11.41 4.53
N ILE A 10 17.40 11.22 3.31
CA ILE A 10 18.16 10.60 2.23
C ILE A 10 17.81 11.30 0.94
N SER A 11 18.70 11.18 -0.06
CA SER A 11 18.45 11.74 -1.38
C SER A 11 17.54 10.81 -2.17
N LEU A 12 16.60 11.40 -2.92
CA LEU A 12 15.72 10.65 -3.79
C LEU A 12 16.41 10.47 -5.13
N THR A 13 17.06 9.33 -5.32
CA THR A 13 17.80 9.03 -6.53
C THR A 13 16.88 8.45 -7.61
N ASP A 14 17.37 8.47 -8.85
CA ASP A 14 16.62 7.86 -9.95
C ASP A 14 16.41 6.36 -9.71
N ALA A 15 17.40 5.70 -9.11
CA ALA A 15 17.27 4.27 -8.78
C ALA A 15 16.14 4.03 -7.79
N ILE A 16 16.01 4.88 -6.79
CA ILE A 16 14.94 4.75 -5.79
C ILE A 16 13.59 4.99 -6.47
N LYS A 17 13.49 6.04 -7.29
CA LYS A 17 12.26 6.32 -8.02
C LYS A 17 11.84 5.13 -8.88
N ALA A 18 12.79 4.56 -9.62
CA ALA A 18 12.51 3.43 -10.50
C ALA A 18 12.04 2.21 -9.70
N ALA A 19 12.68 1.94 -8.56
CA ALA A 19 12.31 0.82 -7.72
C ALA A 19 10.89 0.99 -7.17
N VAL A 20 10.55 2.19 -6.72
CA VAL A 20 9.21 2.47 -6.21
C VAL A 20 8.17 2.31 -7.31
N GLU A 21 8.44 2.87 -8.49
CA GLU A 21 7.51 2.78 -9.61
C GLU A 21 7.28 1.34 -10.03
N GLN A 22 8.33 0.55 -10.07
CA GLN A 22 8.23 -0.85 -10.45
C GLN A 22 7.35 -1.63 -9.47
N LYS A 23 7.56 -1.41 -8.18
CA LYS A 23 6.79 -2.13 -7.17
C LYS A 23 5.35 -1.63 -7.10
N LEU A 24 5.12 -0.34 -7.28
CA LEU A 24 3.78 0.21 -7.28
C LEU A 24 2.94 -0.22 -8.47
N ALA A 25 3.57 -0.67 -9.56
CA ALA A 25 2.82 -1.18 -10.71
C ALA A 25 1.90 -2.31 -10.31
N VAL A 26 2.30 -3.13 -9.33
CA VAL A 26 1.45 -4.21 -8.82
C VAL A 26 0.21 -3.65 -8.13
N LEU A 27 0.39 -2.58 -7.35
CA LEU A 27 -0.75 -1.93 -6.68
C LEU A 27 -1.67 -1.29 -7.68
N ASP A 28 -1.13 -0.69 -8.72
CA ASP A 28 -1.92 -0.03 -9.75
C ASP A 28 -2.93 -0.99 -10.36
N LYS A 29 -2.51 -2.22 -10.62
CA LYS A 29 -3.43 -3.24 -11.13
C LYS A 29 -4.53 -3.57 -10.13
N LYS A 30 -4.20 -3.59 -8.84
CA LYS A 30 -5.17 -3.93 -7.81
C LYS A 30 -6.21 -2.83 -7.59
N VAL A 31 -5.86 -1.58 -7.85
CA VAL A 31 -6.77 -0.46 -7.59
C VAL A 31 -7.55 0.00 -8.81
N THR A 32 -7.37 -0.62 -9.95
CA THR A 32 -8.03 -0.22 -11.19
C THR A 32 -9.54 -0.09 -11.03
N LYS A 33 -10.16 -1.01 -10.29
CA LYS A 33 -11.60 -1.00 -10.10
C LYS A 33 -12.11 0.20 -9.30
N PHE A 34 -11.23 0.87 -8.57
CA PHE A 34 -11.63 2.02 -7.75
C PHE A 34 -11.59 3.34 -8.50
N GLY A 35 -11.15 3.31 -9.77
CA GLY A 35 -11.17 4.48 -10.63
C GLY A 35 -9.87 5.26 -10.60
N PRO A 36 -9.80 6.35 -11.39
CA PRO A 36 -8.56 7.11 -11.56
C PRO A 36 -8.23 8.05 -10.40
N SER A 37 -9.14 8.22 -9.45
CA SER A 37 -8.92 9.14 -8.34
C SER A 37 -8.12 8.55 -7.19
N VAL A 38 -7.69 7.29 -7.30
CA VAL A 38 -6.87 6.66 -6.26
C VAL A 38 -5.52 7.36 -6.18
N ASN A 39 -5.11 7.70 -4.95
CA ASN A 39 -3.82 8.35 -4.70
C ASN A 39 -2.96 7.46 -3.84
N ALA A 40 -1.69 7.35 -4.21
CA ALA A 40 -0.69 6.64 -3.41
C ALA A 40 0.42 7.60 -3.04
N GLU A 41 0.77 7.64 -1.76
CA GLU A 41 1.89 8.42 -1.27
C GLU A 41 2.91 7.45 -0.69
N VAL A 42 4.15 7.60 -1.12
CA VAL A 42 5.25 6.76 -0.62
C VAL A 42 6.29 7.69 -0.01
N GLU A 43 6.68 7.39 1.21
CA GLU A 43 7.74 8.12 1.87
C GLU A 43 8.83 7.13 2.24
N VAL A 44 10.08 7.46 1.89
CA VAL A 44 11.24 6.63 2.23
C VAL A 44 12.19 7.47 3.06
N GLY A 45 12.89 6.84 3.99
CA GLY A 45 13.81 7.58 4.82
C GLY A 45 14.68 6.67 5.65
N ARG A 46 15.51 7.31 6.43
CA ARG A 46 16.40 6.65 7.38
C ARG A 46 15.83 6.87 8.77
N THR A 47 15.91 5.84 9.61
CA THR A 47 15.47 5.97 10.98
C THR A 47 16.62 5.71 11.94
N THR A 48 16.67 6.49 13.02
CA THR A 48 17.69 6.34 14.06
C THR A 48 17.13 5.65 15.29
N LYS A 49 15.90 5.16 15.24
CA LYS A 49 15.25 4.58 16.43
C LYS A 49 15.91 3.32 16.96
N HIS A 50 16.72 2.67 16.13
CA HIS A 50 17.32 1.39 16.49
C HIS A 50 18.82 1.42 16.29
N HIS A 51 19.49 2.43 16.86
CA HIS A 51 20.94 2.58 16.66
C HIS A 51 21.77 1.41 17.18
N LYS A 52 21.24 0.63 18.10
CA LYS A 52 21.96 -0.57 18.57
C LYS A 52 22.12 -1.61 17.46
N LYS A 53 21.24 -1.60 16.48
CA LYS A 53 21.27 -2.52 15.35
C LYS A 53 21.78 -1.87 14.06
N GLY A 54 22.31 -0.65 14.18
CA GLY A 54 22.76 0.09 13.02
C GLY A 54 21.62 0.87 12.38
N GLU A 55 21.90 1.44 11.22
CA GLU A 55 20.91 2.22 10.51
C GLU A 55 19.84 1.35 9.89
N LEU A 56 18.61 1.81 9.99
CA LEU A 56 17.49 1.18 9.33
C LEU A 56 16.86 2.17 8.37
N TYR A 57 16.35 1.65 7.29
CA TYR A 57 15.55 2.43 6.36
C TYR A 57 14.08 2.13 6.61
N ARG A 58 13.27 3.15 6.37
CA ARG A 58 11.84 3.08 6.59
C ARG A 58 11.14 3.41 5.29
N ALA A 59 10.12 2.63 4.97
CA ALA A 59 9.26 2.91 3.83
C ALA A 59 7.82 2.93 4.33
N GLU A 60 7.06 3.95 3.93
CA GLU A 60 5.64 4.06 4.23
C GLU A 60 4.88 4.16 2.93
N VAL A 61 3.76 3.48 2.86
CA VAL A 61 2.87 3.54 1.71
C VAL A 61 1.48 3.87 2.22
N HIS A 62 0.92 4.94 1.68
CA HIS A 62 -0.46 5.35 1.97
C HIS A 62 -1.21 5.27 0.65
N VAL A 63 -2.32 4.54 0.61
CA VAL A 63 -3.16 4.48 -0.57
C VAL A 63 -4.56 4.89 -0.19
N ARG A 64 -5.04 5.96 -0.82
CA ARG A 64 -6.37 6.48 -0.54
C ARG A 64 -7.34 5.93 -1.56
N LEU A 65 -8.20 5.03 -1.08
CA LEU A 65 -9.27 4.43 -1.87
C LEU A 65 -10.59 5.07 -1.48
N PRO A 66 -11.62 4.98 -2.33
CA PRO A 66 -12.96 5.38 -1.90
C PRO A 66 -13.37 4.59 -0.66
N GLY A 67 -13.59 5.30 0.45
CA GLY A 67 -14.03 4.67 1.68
C GLY A 67 -12.96 3.97 2.50
N LYS A 68 -11.69 4.03 2.08
CA LYS A 68 -10.64 3.32 2.81
C LYS A 68 -9.29 3.98 2.64
N LEU A 69 -8.61 4.21 3.74
CA LEU A 69 -7.22 4.64 3.72
C LEU A 69 -6.34 3.45 4.09
N VAL A 70 -5.52 3.03 3.15
CA VAL A 70 -4.57 1.94 3.36
C VAL A 70 -3.26 2.54 3.84
N TYR A 71 -2.68 1.97 4.88
CA TYR A 71 -1.40 2.39 5.41
C TYR A 71 -0.51 1.17 5.65
N ALA A 72 0.72 1.25 5.21
CA ALA A 72 1.70 0.20 5.45
C ALA A 72 3.06 0.83 5.72
N GLU A 73 3.81 0.20 6.60
CA GLU A 73 5.14 0.68 6.96
C GLU A 73 6.05 -0.53 7.09
N ALA A 74 7.31 -0.37 6.69
CA ALA A 74 8.31 -1.42 6.86
C ALA A 74 9.66 -0.81 7.19
N LEU A 75 10.41 -1.51 8.02
CA LEU A 75 11.77 -1.14 8.38
C LEU A 75 12.70 -2.27 7.93
N ASN A 76 13.85 -1.90 7.38
CA ASN A 76 14.83 -2.91 6.95
C ASN A 76 16.18 -2.24 6.81
N LYS A 77 17.24 -3.04 6.95
CA LYS A 77 18.60 -2.55 6.70
C LYS A 77 18.81 -2.20 5.24
N ASP A 78 18.03 -2.81 4.35
CA ASP A 78 18.07 -2.55 2.92
C ASP A 78 16.85 -1.72 2.54
N LEU A 79 17.08 -0.53 1.98
CA LEU A 79 15.99 0.36 1.60
C LEU A 79 15.04 -0.28 0.60
N TYR A 80 15.57 -0.99 -0.38
CA TYR A 80 14.73 -1.60 -1.41
C TYR A 80 13.86 -2.72 -0.82
N ALA A 81 14.39 -3.44 0.15
CA ALA A 81 13.62 -4.47 0.85
C ALA A 81 12.50 -3.82 1.68
N ALA A 82 12.77 -2.67 2.30
CA ALA A 82 11.74 -1.94 3.05
C ALA A 82 10.62 -1.50 2.12
N ILE A 83 10.97 -0.95 0.96
CA ILE A 83 9.98 -0.52 -0.03
C ILE A 83 9.13 -1.71 -0.46
N GLY A 84 9.76 -2.83 -0.79
CA GLY A 84 9.05 -4.02 -1.23
C GLY A 84 8.09 -4.57 -0.18
N ALA A 85 8.54 -4.59 1.07
CA ALA A 85 7.71 -5.08 2.17
C ALA A 85 6.50 -4.18 2.41
N ALA A 86 6.70 -2.86 2.40
CA ALA A 86 5.61 -1.91 2.59
C ALA A 86 4.58 -2.03 1.47
N VAL A 87 5.04 -2.16 0.22
CA VAL A 87 4.14 -2.30 -0.92
C VAL A 87 3.35 -3.61 -0.84
N ARG A 88 4.00 -4.70 -0.43
CA ARG A 88 3.30 -5.99 -0.27
C ARG A 88 2.21 -5.90 0.78
N GLU A 89 2.50 -5.25 1.90
CA GLU A 89 1.52 -5.10 2.97
C GLU A 89 0.34 -4.24 2.49
N ALA A 90 0.62 -3.13 1.80
CA ALA A 90 -0.43 -2.29 1.24
C ALA A 90 -1.29 -3.11 0.27
N GLY A 91 -0.65 -3.93 -0.56
CA GLY A 91 -1.36 -4.80 -1.50
C GLY A 91 -2.26 -5.80 -0.81
N ALA A 92 -1.81 -6.37 0.30
CA ALA A 92 -2.61 -7.30 1.07
C ALA A 92 -3.85 -6.60 1.65
N GLN A 93 -3.68 -5.39 2.17
CA GLN A 93 -4.80 -4.63 2.71
C GLN A 93 -5.82 -4.29 1.62
N ILE A 94 -5.34 -3.92 0.43
CA ILE A 94 -6.23 -3.62 -0.69
C ILE A 94 -7.01 -4.86 -1.10
N SER A 95 -6.34 -6.00 -1.19
CA SER A 95 -7.00 -7.26 -1.55
C SER A 95 -8.07 -7.63 -0.53
N SER A 96 -7.78 -7.47 0.77
CA SER A 96 -8.75 -7.73 1.82
C SER A 96 -9.97 -6.83 1.69
N TYR A 97 -9.75 -5.55 1.43
CA TYR A 97 -10.84 -4.59 1.28
C TYR A 97 -11.71 -4.94 0.08
N LYS A 98 -11.10 -5.31 -1.04
CA LYS A 98 -11.85 -5.73 -2.22
C LYS A 98 -12.67 -6.97 -1.93
N GLY A 99 -12.12 -7.92 -1.19
CA GLY A 99 -12.84 -9.12 -0.80
C GLY A 99 -14.04 -8.82 0.07
N LEU A 100 -13.88 -7.94 1.06
CA LEU A 100 -14.99 -7.53 1.92
C LEU A 100 -16.10 -6.88 1.13
N ARG A 101 -15.78 -5.98 0.20
CA ARG A 101 -16.79 -5.33 -0.62
C ARG A 101 -17.54 -6.33 -1.50
N ALA A 102 -16.83 -7.28 -2.08
CA ALA A 102 -17.47 -8.32 -2.89
C ALA A 102 -18.39 -9.18 -2.03
N GLU A 103 -17.95 -9.52 -0.83
CA GLU A 103 -18.73 -10.30 0.10
C GLU A 103 -20.00 -9.57 0.54
N ASP A 104 -19.88 -8.29 0.83
CA ASP A 104 -21.04 -7.47 1.18
C ASP A 104 -22.07 -7.46 0.07
N ARG A 105 -21.64 -7.35 -1.18
CA ARG A 105 -22.56 -7.35 -2.30
C ARG A 105 -23.25 -8.70 -2.45
N ARG A 106 -22.52 -9.80 -2.25
CA ARG A 106 -23.11 -11.13 -2.30
C ARG A 106 -24.13 -11.32 -1.19
N THR A 107 -23.82 -10.87 0.01
CA THR A 107 -24.71 -10.96 1.14
C THR A 107 -25.99 -10.18 0.89
N ALA A 108 -25.87 -8.96 0.35
CA ALA A 108 -27.03 -8.14 0.03
C ALA A 108 -27.91 -8.82 -0.99
N LYS A 109 -27.35 -9.45 -2.00
CA LYS A 109 -28.12 -10.18 -2.99
C LYS A 109 -28.84 -11.36 -2.37
N LYS A 110 -28.18 -12.12 -1.51
CA LYS A 110 -28.80 -13.24 -0.82
C LYS A 110 -29.94 -12.79 0.07
N THR A 111 -29.76 -11.69 0.75
CA THR A 111 -30.79 -11.13 1.62
C THR A 111 -32.02 -10.77 0.82
N LYS A 112 -31.82 -10.18 -0.34
CA LYS A 112 -32.96 -9.90 -1.22
C LYS A 112 -33.65 -11.16 -1.69
N GLY A 113 -32.90 -12.22 -1.89
CA GLY A 113 -33.46 -13.50 -2.29
C GLY A 113 -34.15 -14.23 -1.17
N GLY A 114 -34.24 -13.64 -0.04
CA GLY A 114 -34.91 -14.24 1.09
C GLY A 114 -34.05 -15.11 1.93
N ARG A 115 -33.16 -15.18 2.14
CA ARG A 115 -32.49 -15.90 2.98
C ARG A 115 -31.90 -16.02 3.99
N GLU A 116 -31.64 -16.28 4.46
CA GLU A 116 -31.00 -16.50 5.07
C GLU A 116 -30.25 -16.92 5.71
N SER A 117 -30.17 -17.07 5.97
CA SER A 117 -29.52 -17.47 6.48
C SER A 117 -28.95 -18.02 7.01
N ALA A 118 -28.97 -18.29 7.08
CA ALA A 118 -28.60 -18.94 7.73
C ALA A 118 -28.01 -19.29 8.36
#